data_022bfae6d039566bbeb8075dfdb3b1e8
#
_entry.id   022bfae6d039566bbeb8075dfdb3b1e8
#
_cell.length_a   1.000
_cell.length_b   1.000
_cell.length_c   1.000
_cell.angle_alpha   90.00
_cell.angle_beta   90.00
_cell.angle_gamma   90.00
#
_symmetry.space_group_name_H-M   'P 1'
#
loop_
_entity.id
_entity.type
_entity.pdbx_description
1 polymer ?
#
loop_
_entity_poly.entity_id
_entity_poly.type
_entity_poly.pdbx_seq_one_letter_code
_entity_poly.pdbx_strand_id
1 'polypeptide(L)'
;MNSITIISIVVVALLTVLIFGLAWLGYSSCLKSYKMEVDQGKHDTEIFKEYHSKKKNKGGLIGLIGSYLALLALSGLFVTGIVYKINGENFTINNQTALVIKSGSMSEYYSEELANEYELLGYDTSLQFGVGDICMFEKVSEDTELVEGEVYGYKYKNIIITHRLVGSFMDTYEFRGDNNPISDGLLIKKSSILYHYTGQKVPGIGAFVLYAQSYFGIWSLVGVIGVLVSSEVVYHKIDKINKERDQKLDPKFILEPPKVKERKRGKKHEK
;
A
#
# COMPACT_ATOMS: atom_id res chain seq x y z
N MET A 1 -25.91 -4.83 -0.69
CA MET A 1 -24.87 -4.90 0.37
C MET A 1 -25.50 -5.62 1.54
N ASN A 2 -24.93 -6.75 2.01
CA ASN A 2 -25.53 -7.54 3.08
C ASN A 2 -25.47 -6.77 4.41
N SER A 3 -26.48 -6.98 5.28
CA SER A 3 -26.55 -6.33 6.61
C SER A 3 -25.27 -6.52 7.44
N ILE A 4 -24.62 -7.68 7.33
CA ILE A 4 -23.34 -7.97 7.99
C ILE A 4 -22.23 -7.02 7.52
N THR A 5 -22.17 -6.71 6.23
CA THR A 5 -21.17 -5.79 5.65
C THR A 5 -21.36 -4.37 6.17
N ILE A 6 -22.62 -3.92 6.29
CA ILE A 6 -22.95 -2.59 6.84
C ILE A 6 -22.53 -2.50 8.31
N ILE A 7 -22.86 -3.52 9.10
CA ILE A 7 -22.50 -3.57 10.52
C ILE A 7 -20.97 -3.55 10.68
N SER A 8 -20.24 -4.32 9.88
CA SER A 8 -18.77 -4.33 9.92
C SER A 8 -18.17 -2.95 9.61
N ILE A 9 -18.70 -2.25 8.62
CA ILE A 9 -18.25 -0.89 8.26
C ILE A 9 -18.48 0.07 9.43
N VAL A 10 -19.68 0.03 10.02
CA VAL A 10 -20.04 0.90 11.15
C VAL A 10 -19.15 0.63 12.36
N VAL A 11 -18.91 -0.65 12.68
CA VAL A 11 -18.04 -1.03 13.80
C VAL A 11 -16.60 -0.56 13.58
N VAL A 12 -16.04 -0.75 12.37
CA VAL A 12 -14.68 -0.28 12.04
C VAL A 12 -14.61 1.25 12.10
N ALA A 13 -15.61 1.96 11.61
CA ALA A 13 -15.67 3.42 11.69
C ALA A 13 -15.72 3.91 13.14
N LEU A 14 -16.54 3.29 14.00
CA LEU A 14 -16.61 3.63 15.42
C LEU A 14 -15.29 3.35 16.15
N LEU A 15 -14.65 2.21 15.90
CA LEU A 15 -13.33 1.87 16.46
C LEU A 15 -12.27 2.88 16.03
N THR A 16 -12.30 3.30 14.77
CA THR A 16 -11.36 4.30 14.25
C THR A 16 -11.54 5.64 14.96
N VAL A 17 -12.79 6.12 15.10
CA VAL A 17 -13.10 7.35 15.85
C VAL A 17 -12.64 7.24 17.31
N LEU A 18 -12.86 6.09 17.95
CA LEU A 18 -12.41 5.84 19.33
C LEU A 18 -10.88 5.91 19.44
N ILE A 19 -10.14 5.24 18.54
CA ILE A 19 -8.67 5.25 18.53
C ILE A 19 -8.14 6.68 18.34
N PHE A 20 -8.69 7.43 17.38
CA PHE A 20 -8.31 8.83 17.18
C PHE A 20 -8.64 9.71 18.38
N GLY A 21 -9.80 9.50 19.01
CA GLY A 21 -10.19 10.21 20.23
C GLY A 21 -9.21 9.95 21.38
N LEU A 22 -8.84 8.69 21.62
CA LEU A 22 -7.86 8.30 22.63
C LEU A 22 -6.46 8.85 22.33
N ALA A 23 -6.02 8.79 21.07
CA ALA A 23 -4.76 9.38 20.64
C ALA A 23 -4.74 10.89 20.85
N TRP A 24 -5.81 11.58 20.51
CA TRP A 24 -5.95 13.03 20.74
C TRP A 24 -5.91 13.40 22.22
N LEU A 25 -6.58 12.65 23.09
CA LEU A 25 -6.53 12.84 24.54
C LEU A 25 -5.12 12.62 25.08
N GLY A 26 -4.41 11.58 24.64
CA GLY A 26 -3.03 11.31 24.99
C GLY A 26 -2.10 12.44 24.56
N TYR A 27 -2.21 12.92 23.34
CA TYR A 27 -1.47 14.07 22.83
C TYR A 27 -1.77 15.35 23.61
N SER A 28 -3.04 15.64 23.87
CA SER A 28 -3.45 16.82 24.62
C SER A 28 -2.88 16.83 26.04
N SER A 29 -2.89 15.66 26.71
CA SER A 29 -2.28 15.48 28.02
C SER A 29 -0.78 15.67 28.00
N CYS A 30 -0.10 15.08 27.02
CA CYS A 30 1.36 15.21 26.83
C CYS A 30 1.77 16.66 26.59
N LEU A 31 1.06 17.39 25.71
CA LEU A 31 1.31 18.81 25.46
C LEU A 31 1.08 19.68 26.71
N LYS A 32 0.08 19.37 27.51
CA LYS A 32 -0.20 20.07 28.75
C LYS A 32 0.93 19.85 29.77
N SER A 33 1.38 18.60 29.91
CA SER A 33 2.51 18.27 30.79
C SER A 33 3.80 18.95 30.32
N TYR A 34 4.11 18.90 29.03
CA TYR A 34 5.28 19.56 28.46
C TYR A 34 5.25 21.08 28.70
N LYS A 35 4.11 21.73 28.44
CA LYS A 35 3.95 23.17 28.70
C LYS A 35 4.19 23.51 30.18
N MET A 36 3.67 22.69 31.09
CA MET A 36 3.85 22.88 32.52
C MET A 36 5.32 22.73 32.94
N GLU A 37 6.05 21.76 32.36
CA GLU A 37 7.48 21.58 32.61
C GLU A 37 8.33 22.74 32.07
N VAL A 38 8.01 23.26 30.89
CA VAL A 38 8.66 24.44 30.30
C VAL A 38 8.39 25.67 31.16
N ASP A 39 7.15 25.90 31.62
CA ASP A 39 6.80 27.04 32.49
C ASP A 39 7.48 26.95 33.85
N GLN A 40 7.80 25.75 34.35
CA GLN A 40 8.59 25.53 35.56
C GLN A 40 10.12 25.69 35.38
N GLY A 41 10.57 25.94 34.15
CA GLY A 41 11.99 26.12 33.84
C GLY A 41 12.84 24.84 33.93
N LYS A 42 12.21 23.65 34.00
CA LYS A 42 12.92 22.36 34.10
C LYS A 42 13.78 22.05 32.87
N HIS A 43 13.39 22.53 31.71
CA HIS A 43 14.12 22.31 30.45
C HIS A 43 15.01 23.46 30.04
N ASP A 44 15.10 24.56 30.79
CA ASP A 44 15.86 25.75 30.41
C ASP A 44 17.35 25.42 30.17
N THR A 45 17.96 24.60 31.01
CA THR A 45 19.37 24.18 30.85
C THR A 45 19.57 23.22 29.66
N GLU A 46 18.59 22.40 29.32
CA GLU A 46 18.65 21.47 28.18
C GLU A 46 18.40 22.23 26.88
N ILE A 47 17.44 23.14 26.85
CA ILE A 47 17.19 24.05 25.72
C ILE A 47 18.43 24.89 25.42
N PHE A 48 19.11 25.43 26.43
CA PHE A 48 20.38 26.15 26.26
C PHE A 48 21.44 25.24 25.64
N LYS A 49 21.64 24.03 26.15
CA LYS A 49 22.60 23.08 25.59
C LYS A 49 22.28 22.72 24.15
N GLU A 50 21.03 22.50 23.86
CA GLU A 50 20.55 22.10 22.53
C GLU A 50 20.65 23.26 21.53
N TYR A 51 20.31 24.49 21.93
CA TYR A 51 20.44 25.66 21.07
C TYR A 51 21.90 25.94 20.68
N HIS A 52 22.83 25.75 21.59
CA HIS A 52 24.26 25.92 21.32
C HIS A 52 24.92 24.71 20.65
N SER A 53 24.29 23.52 20.71
CA SER A 53 24.78 22.32 20.03
C SER A 53 24.22 22.17 18.61
N LYS A 54 23.20 22.91 18.25
CA LYS A 54 22.60 22.89 16.90
C LYS A 54 23.53 23.52 15.85
N LYS A 55 24.62 22.82 15.55
CA LYS A 55 25.12 22.75 14.19
C LYS A 55 23.92 22.34 13.34
N LYS A 56 23.49 23.17 12.37
CA LYS A 56 22.38 22.91 11.41
C LYS A 56 22.31 21.44 11.05
N ASN A 57 21.39 20.74 11.67
CA ASN A 57 21.26 19.32 11.45
C ASN A 57 20.51 19.15 10.13
N LYS A 58 21.27 18.97 9.02
CA LYS A 58 20.71 18.71 7.68
C LYS A 58 19.80 17.47 7.70
N GLY A 59 19.92 16.60 8.70
CA GLY A 59 19.08 15.43 8.89
C GLY A 59 17.60 15.73 9.13
N GLY A 60 17.27 16.85 9.79
CA GLY A 60 15.88 17.26 10.01
C GLY A 60 15.16 17.61 8.69
N LEU A 61 15.85 18.29 7.77
CA LEU A 61 15.27 18.64 6.46
C LEU A 61 15.08 17.39 5.57
N ILE A 62 16.07 16.47 5.59
CA ILE A 62 15.99 15.21 4.82
C ILE A 62 14.84 14.33 5.35
N GLY A 63 14.68 14.24 6.67
CA GLY A 63 13.58 13.50 7.28
C GLY A 63 12.21 14.09 6.91
N LEU A 64 12.09 15.41 6.91
CA LEU A 64 10.86 16.12 6.54
C LEU A 64 10.51 15.89 5.06
N ILE A 65 11.48 16.02 4.15
CA ILE A 65 11.29 15.73 2.73
C ILE A 65 10.90 14.26 2.55
N GLY A 66 11.56 13.33 3.25
CA GLY A 66 11.23 11.90 3.19
C GLY A 66 9.80 11.60 3.64
N SER A 67 9.29 12.24 4.70
CA SER A 67 7.92 12.06 5.18
C SER A 67 6.89 12.60 4.20
N TYR A 68 7.14 13.75 3.56
CA TYR A 68 6.24 14.28 2.52
C TYR A 68 6.22 13.41 1.26
N LEU A 69 7.38 12.88 0.83
CA LEU A 69 7.45 11.94 -0.30
C LEU A 69 6.71 10.64 0.00
N ALA A 70 6.86 10.10 1.21
CA ALA A 70 6.11 8.91 1.64
C ALA A 70 4.60 9.16 1.66
N LEU A 71 4.15 10.32 2.16
CA LEU A 71 2.75 10.70 2.20
C LEU A 71 2.18 10.87 0.79
N LEU A 72 2.94 11.46 -0.13
CA LEU A 72 2.57 11.63 -1.54
C LEU A 72 2.48 10.26 -2.24
N ALA A 73 3.41 9.35 -1.99
CA ALA A 73 3.37 7.99 -2.51
C ALA A 73 2.15 7.21 -1.99
N LEU A 74 1.87 7.27 -0.68
CA LEU A 74 0.71 6.63 -0.08
C LEU A 74 -0.61 7.19 -0.62
N SER A 75 -0.71 8.53 -0.77
CA SER A 75 -1.90 9.15 -1.35
C SER A 75 -2.11 8.76 -2.82
N GLY A 76 -1.02 8.67 -3.60
CA GLY A 76 -1.05 8.18 -4.98
C GLY A 76 -1.57 6.75 -5.08
N LEU A 77 -1.07 5.85 -4.23
CA LEU A 77 -1.55 4.46 -4.16
C LEU A 77 -3.03 4.38 -3.75
N PHE A 78 -3.49 5.25 -2.86
CA PHE A 78 -4.89 5.31 -2.47
C PHE A 78 -5.79 5.75 -3.63
N VAL A 79 -5.39 6.80 -4.36
CA VAL A 79 -6.14 7.29 -5.54
C VAL A 79 -6.19 6.22 -6.63
N THR A 80 -5.07 5.54 -6.91
CA THR A 80 -5.03 4.46 -7.92
C THR A 80 -5.95 3.30 -7.51
N GLY A 81 -6.00 2.93 -6.23
CA GLY A 81 -6.92 1.91 -5.72
C GLY A 81 -8.39 2.28 -5.90
N ILE A 82 -8.77 3.54 -5.65
CA ILE A 82 -10.13 4.04 -5.87
C ILE A 82 -10.48 4.04 -7.37
N VAL A 83 -9.58 4.56 -8.21
CA VAL A 83 -9.79 4.63 -9.67
C VAL A 83 -9.95 3.22 -10.25
N TYR A 84 -9.12 2.27 -9.83
CA TYR A 84 -9.24 0.87 -10.23
C TYR A 84 -10.61 0.26 -9.86
N LYS A 85 -11.09 0.54 -8.64
CA LYS A 85 -12.40 0.06 -8.18
C LYS A 85 -13.57 0.69 -8.96
N ILE A 86 -13.48 2.00 -9.27
CA ILE A 86 -14.51 2.70 -10.07
C ILE A 86 -14.56 2.17 -11.50
N ASN A 87 -13.40 1.85 -12.09
CA ASN A 87 -13.31 1.31 -13.46
C ASN A 87 -13.64 -0.20 -13.56
N GLY A 88 -14.31 -0.78 -12.56
CA GLY A 88 -14.73 -2.16 -12.58
C GLY A 88 -13.60 -3.17 -12.43
N GLU A 89 -12.53 -2.76 -11.74
CA GLU A 89 -11.35 -3.57 -11.45
C GLU A 89 -10.50 -3.93 -12.69
N ASN A 90 -10.59 -3.11 -13.73
CA ASN A 90 -9.83 -3.24 -14.98
C ASN A 90 -9.00 -1.97 -15.20
N PHE A 91 -7.74 -2.15 -15.50
CA PHE A 91 -6.86 -1.05 -15.90
C PHE A 91 -6.30 -1.35 -17.29
N THR A 92 -6.81 -0.65 -18.29
CA THR A 92 -6.43 -0.86 -19.70
C THR A 92 -5.52 0.28 -20.18
N ILE A 93 -4.34 -0.08 -20.65
CA ILE A 93 -3.38 0.81 -21.32
C ILE A 93 -2.96 0.15 -22.63
N ASN A 94 -2.99 0.89 -23.74
CA ASN A 94 -2.50 0.41 -25.04
C ASN A 94 -3.05 -0.98 -25.43
N ASN A 95 -4.36 -1.20 -25.29
CA ASN A 95 -5.03 -2.48 -25.57
C ASN A 95 -4.68 -3.64 -24.62
N GLN A 96 -3.81 -3.42 -23.64
CA GLN A 96 -3.51 -4.40 -22.59
C GLN A 96 -4.26 -4.06 -21.32
N THR A 97 -4.83 -5.06 -20.68
CA THR A 97 -5.59 -4.95 -19.44
C THR A 97 -4.85 -5.68 -18.32
N ALA A 98 -4.54 -4.94 -17.25
CA ALA A 98 -3.98 -5.51 -16.03
C ALA A 98 -5.11 -6.01 -15.13
N LEU A 99 -5.12 -7.31 -14.81
CA LEU A 99 -6.05 -7.91 -13.87
C LEU A 99 -5.33 -8.39 -12.63
N VAL A 100 -5.90 -8.09 -11.47
CA VAL A 100 -5.40 -8.61 -10.19
C VAL A 100 -6.06 -9.96 -9.89
N ILE A 101 -5.25 -10.97 -9.71
CA ILE A 101 -5.70 -12.34 -9.47
C ILE A 101 -6.19 -12.50 -8.03
N LYS A 102 -7.42 -13.00 -7.88
CA LYS A 102 -8.12 -13.12 -6.59
C LYS A 102 -8.25 -14.56 -6.08
N SER A 103 -7.99 -15.55 -6.93
CA SER A 103 -8.12 -16.97 -6.59
C SER A 103 -6.87 -17.76 -6.98
N GLY A 104 -6.65 -18.90 -6.35
CA GLY A 104 -5.53 -19.79 -6.62
C GLY A 104 -5.84 -20.87 -7.68
N SER A 105 -6.89 -20.72 -8.47
CA SER A 105 -7.29 -21.74 -9.46
C SER A 105 -6.27 -21.98 -10.57
N MET A 106 -5.31 -21.07 -10.75
CA MET A 106 -4.23 -21.16 -11.75
C MET A 106 -2.84 -21.16 -11.10
N SER A 107 -2.72 -21.39 -9.78
CA SER A 107 -1.44 -21.25 -9.06
C SER A 107 -0.50 -22.43 -9.24
N GLU A 108 -1.05 -23.60 -9.42
CA GLU A 108 -0.33 -24.87 -9.56
C GLU A 108 -1.25 -25.88 -10.27
N TYR A 109 -0.72 -27.04 -10.65
CA TYR A 109 -1.55 -28.11 -11.16
C TYR A 109 -2.21 -28.88 -10.02
N TYR A 110 -3.47 -29.25 -10.21
CA TYR A 110 -4.23 -30.04 -9.24
C TYR A 110 -3.55 -31.40 -8.95
N SER A 111 -2.94 -32.02 -9.96
CA SER A 111 -2.17 -33.27 -9.82
C SER A 111 -1.04 -33.35 -10.84
N GLU A 112 -0.06 -34.25 -10.58
CA GLU A 112 1.01 -34.54 -11.52
C GLU A 112 0.50 -35.16 -12.82
N GLU A 113 -0.58 -35.97 -12.74
CA GLU A 113 -1.21 -36.57 -13.92
C GLU A 113 -1.74 -35.47 -14.86
N LEU A 114 -2.38 -34.44 -14.32
CA LEU A 114 -2.88 -33.33 -15.11
C LEU A 114 -1.74 -32.50 -15.74
N ALA A 115 -0.66 -32.29 -15.02
CA ALA A 115 0.52 -31.60 -15.53
C ALA A 115 1.12 -32.37 -16.71
N ASN A 116 1.27 -33.70 -16.57
CA ASN A 116 1.78 -34.57 -17.61
C ASN A 116 0.84 -34.65 -18.84
N GLU A 117 -0.49 -34.66 -18.60
CA GLU A 117 -1.48 -34.61 -19.67
C GLU A 117 -1.33 -33.33 -20.51
N TYR A 118 -1.22 -32.17 -19.86
CA TYR A 118 -1.06 -30.90 -20.54
C TYR A 118 0.28 -30.80 -21.29
N GLU A 119 1.35 -31.34 -20.75
CA GLU A 119 2.64 -31.42 -21.43
C GLU A 119 2.58 -32.29 -22.68
N LEU A 120 1.91 -33.45 -22.61
CA LEU A 120 1.68 -34.33 -23.75
C LEU A 120 0.84 -33.70 -24.84
N LEU A 121 -0.15 -32.84 -24.46
CA LEU A 121 -0.94 -32.06 -25.39
C LEU A 121 -0.20 -30.86 -25.99
N GLY A 122 1.02 -30.59 -25.52
CA GLY A 122 1.83 -29.45 -25.96
C GLY A 122 1.36 -28.10 -25.42
N TYR A 123 0.63 -28.09 -24.34
CA TYR A 123 0.17 -26.85 -23.70
C TYR A 123 1.34 -26.16 -22.98
N ASP A 124 1.34 -24.82 -23.00
CA ASP A 124 2.36 -24.06 -22.26
C ASP A 124 2.09 -24.15 -20.75
N THR A 125 2.94 -24.90 -20.06
CA THR A 125 2.86 -25.13 -18.61
C THR A 125 3.42 -23.99 -17.79
N SER A 126 4.01 -22.95 -18.40
CA SER A 126 4.55 -21.77 -17.71
C SER A 126 3.51 -20.68 -17.43
N LEU A 127 2.29 -20.78 -17.96
CA LEU A 127 1.25 -19.75 -17.88
C LEU A 127 0.52 -19.71 -16.52
N GLN A 128 1.10 -20.24 -15.46
CA GLN A 128 0.50 -20.23 -14.13
C GLN A 128 0.69 -18.91 -13.40
N PHE A 129 -0.27 -18.54 -12.56
CA PHE A 129 -0.24 -17.36 -11.72
C PHE A 129 -1.04 -17.56 -10.42
N GLY A 130 -0.60 -16.89 -9.35
CA GLY A 130 -1.15 -17.03 -8.00
C GLY A 130 -2.00 -15.85 -7.53
N VAL A 131 -2.59 -16.03 -6.35
CA VAL A 131 -3.34 -14.95 -5.68
C VAL A 131 -2.42 -13.77 -5.41
N GLY A 132 -2.88 -12.58 -5.79
CA GLY A 132 -2.10 -11.34 -5.62
C GLY A 132 -1.12 -11.04 -6.74
N ASP A 133 -1.07 -11.84 -7.80
CA ASP A 133 -0.35 -11.47 -9.01
C ASP A 133 -1.15 -10.45 -9.82
N ILE A 134 -0.44 -9.55 -10.51
CA ILE A 134 -1.01 -8.71 -11.57
C ILE A 134 -0.64 -9.35 -12.89
N CYS A 135 -1.63 -9.84 -13.62
CA CYS A 135 -1.44 -10.46 -14.92
C CYS A 135 -1.86 -9.52 -16.05
N MET A 136 -1.10 -9.53 -17.13
CA MET A 136 -1.37 -8.73 -18.32
C MET A 136 -2.15 -9.53 -19.34
N PHE A 137 -3.22 -8.95 -19.83
CA PHE A 137 -4.13 -9.55 -20.80
C PHE A 137 -4.31 -8.65 -22.01
N GLU A 138 -4.48 -9.25 -23.17
CA GLU A 138 -4.91 -8.57 -24.39
C GLU A 138 -6.40 -8.79 -24.61
N LYS A 139 -7.05 -7.80 -25.22
CA LYS A 139 -8.46 -7.90 -25.51
C LYS A 139 -8.71 -8.86 -26.68
N VAL A 140 -9.60 -9.82 -26.48
CA VAL A 140 -10.06 -10.74 -27.53
C VAL A 140 -11.05 -10.01 -28.41
N SER A 141 -10.85 -10.06 -29.74
CA SER A 141 -11.81 -9.59 -30.76
C SER A 141 -12.65 -10.74 -31.30
N GLU A 142 -13.68 -10.43 -32.07
CA GLU A 142 -14.51 -11.45 -32.71
C GLU A 142 -13.72 -12.28 -33.72
N ASP A 143 -12.69 -11.69 -34.35
CA ASP A 143 -11.83 -12.35 -35.33
C ASP A 143 -10.68 -13.13 -34.71
N THR A 144 -10.44 -12.99 -33.40
CA THR A 144 -9.35 -13.70 -32.71
C THR A 144 -9.64 -15.20 -32.71
N GLU A 145 -8.76 -15.99 -33.26
CA GLU A 145 -8.76 -17.45 -33.13
C GLU A 145 -8.35 -17.85 -31.71
N LEU A 146 -9.16 -18.69 -31.06
CA LEU A 146 -8.89 -19.18 -29.72
C LEU A 146 -8.14 -20.49 -29.81
N VAL A 147 -7.05 -20.61 -29.06
CA VAL A 147 -6.14 -21.78 -29.07
C VAL A 147 -6.33 -22.56 -27.78
N GLU A 148 -6.55 -23.86 -27.89
CA GLU A 148 -6.59 -24.78 -26.74
C GLU A 148 -5.21 -24.81 -26.06
N GLY A 149 -5.21 -24.88 -24.74
CA GLY A 149 -3.99 -24.77 -23.93
C GLY A 149 -3.64 -23.35 -23.49
N GLU A 150 -4.15 -22.32 -24.15
CA GLU A 150 -3.96 -20.93 -23.76
C GLU A 150 -4.93 -20.51 -22.64
N VAL A 151 -4.59 -19.42 -21.92
CA VAL A 151 -5.36 -18.92 -20.78
C VAL A 151 -6.16 -17.68 -21.18
N TYR A 152 -7.47 -17.73 -20.91
CA TYR A 152 -8.37 -16.64 -21.26
C TYR A 152 -9.17 -16.15 -20.04
N GLY A 153 -9.54 -14.85 -20.10
CA GLY A 153 -10.48 -14.25 -19.18
C GLY A 153 -11.87 -14.16 -19.79
N TYR A 154 -12.84 -14.84 -19.21
CA TYR A 154 -14.23 -14.79 -19.67
C TYR A 154 -15.17 -14.25 -18.61
N LYS A 155 -16.24 -13.61 -19.05
CA LYS A 155 -17.27 -13.06 -18.17
C LYS A 155 -18.34 -14.08 -17.89
N TYR A 156 -18.52 -14.42 -16.62
CA TYR A 156 -19.62 -15.23 -16.13
C TYR A 156 -20.41 -14.48 -15.06
N LYS A 157 -21.70 -14.25 -15.28
CA LYS A 157 -22.52 -13.34 -14.46
C LYS A 157 -21.85 -11.95 -14.41
N ASN A 158 -21.36 -11.52 -13.27
CA ASN A 158 -20.73 -10.20 -13.09
C ASN A 158 -19.26 -10.28 -12.67
N ILE A 159 -18.62 -11.43 -12.87
CA ILE A 159 -17.20 -11.66 -12.54
C ILE A 159 -16.45 -12.06 -13.81
N ILE A 160 -15.15 -11.77 -13.83
CA ILE A 160 -14.22 -12.28 -14.82
C ILE A 160 -13.51 -13.48 -14.19
N ILE A 161 -13.58 -14.61 -14.87
CA ILE A 161 -12.90 -15.85 -14.51
C ILE A 161 -11.76 -16.02 -15.50
N THR A 162 -10.57 -16.38 -15.00
CA THR A 162 -9.36 -16.57 -15.81
C THR A 162 -8.91 -18.01 -15.69
N HIS A 163 -9.15 -18.80 -16.73
CA HIS A 163 -8.84 -20.24 -16.77
C HIS A 163 -8.26 -20.64 -18.13
N ARG A 164 -7.71 -21.83 -18.19
CA ARG A 164 -7.17 -22.44 -19.41
C ARG A 164 -8.31 -22.98 -20.28
N LEU A 165 -8.22 -22.74 -21.58
CA LEU A 165 -9.11 -23.34 -22.58
C LEU A 165 -8.70 -24.80 -22.78
N VAL A 166 -9.59 -25.73 -22.44
CA VAL A 166 -9.33 -27.17 -22.48
C VAL A 166 -10.14 -27.91 -23.55
N GLY A 167 -11.09 -27.24 -24.16
CA GLY A 167 -11.88 -27.83 -25.24
C GLY A 167 -12.76 -26.82 -25.96
N SER A 168 -13.09 -27.12 -27.21
CA SER A 168 -13.95 -26.32 -28.04
C SER A 168 -15.01 -27.23 -28.68
N PHE A 169 -16.28 -26.78 -28.70
CA PHE A 169 -17.36 -27.48 -29.36
C PHE A 169 -18.26 -26.47 -30.08
N MET A 170 -18.22 -26.49 -31.40
CA MET A 170 -18.88 -25.48 -32.25
C MET A 170 -18.44 -24.06 -31.84
N ASP A 171 -19.41 -23.18 -31.45
CA ASP A 171 -19.17 -21.81 -31.02
C ASP A 171 -19.05 -21.66 -29.49
N THR A 172 -18.80 -22.77 -28.79
CA THR A 172 -18.70 -22.79 -27.33
C THR A 172 -17.36 -23.37 -26.88
N TYR A 173 -16.90 -22.92 -25.74
CA TYR A 173 -15.55 -23.17 -25.20
C TYR A 173 -15.66 -23.66 -23.76
N GLU A 174 -14.87 -24.67 -23.43
CA GLU A 174 -14.79 -25.25 -22.10
C GLU A 174 -13.47 -24.82 -21.43
N PHE A 175 -13.58 -24.40 -20.19
CA PHE A 175 -12.44 -23.89 -19.43
C PHE A 175 -12.21 -24.73 -18.17
N ARG A 176 -10.94 -24.74 -17.71
CA ARG A 176 -10.54 -25.37 -16.47
C ARG A 176 -9.43 -24.55 -15.79
N GLY A 177 -9.56 -24.33 -14.49
CA GLY A 177 -8.45 -23.85 -13.69
C GLY A 177 -7.42 -24.97 -13.49
N ASP A 178 -6.14 -24.68 -13.65
CA ASP A 178 -5.07 -25.67 -13.51
C ASP A 178 -5.09 -26.38 -12.15
N ASN A 179 -5.47 -25.65 -11.10
CA ASN A 179 -5.61 -26.18 -9.74
C ASN A 179 -7.03 -26.68 -9.39
N ASN A 180 -7.87 -26.90 -10.39
CA ASN A 180 -9.21 -27.43 -10.18
C ASN A 180 -9.27 -28.93 -10.50
N PRO A 181 -10.01 -29.75 -9.71
CA PRO A 181 -10.13 -31.18 -9.97
C PRO A 181 -10.87 -31.51 -11.26
N ILE A 182 -11.78 -30.63 -11.68
CA ILE A 182 -12.64 -30.80 -12.86
C ILE A 182 -12.71 -29.50 -13.64
N SER A 183 -13.17 -29.56 -14.89
CA SER A 183 -13.50 -28.37 -15.69
C SER A 183 -14.63 -27.55 -15.06
N ASP A 184 -14.80 -26.31 -15.52
CA ASP A 184 -15.81 -25.39 -14.97
C ASP A 184 -17.25 -25.86 -15.22
N GLY A 185 -17.46 -26.89 -16.07
CA GLY A 185 -18.74 -27.44 -16.38
C GLY A 185 -19.68 -26.48 -17.15
N LEU A 186 -19.10 -25.42 -17.71
CA LEU A 186 -19.80 -24.35 -18.42
C LEU A 186 -19.32 -24.29 -19.88
N LEU A 187 -20.26 -24.25 -20.82
CA LEU A 187 -19.97 -23.95 -22.20
C LEU A 187 -20.09 -22.44 -22.43
N ILE A 188 -18.96 -21.80 -22.62
CA ILE A 188 -18.85 -20.35 -22.74
C ILE A 188 -18.87 -19.95 -24.22
N LYS A 189 -19.74 -19.00 -24.57
CA LYS A 189 -19.78 -18.45 -25.94
C LYS A 189 -18.57 -17.52 -26.17
N LYS A 190 -18.09 -17.47 -27.42
CA LYS A 190 -16.99 -16.60 -27.82
C LYS A 190 -17.18 -15.13 -27.37
N SER A 191 -18.39 -14.60 -27.50
CA SER A 191 -18.76 -13.24 -27.13
C SER A 191 -18.57 -12.91 -25.62
N SER A 192 -18.47 -13.94 -24.78
CA SER A 192 -18.20 -13.79 -23.34
C SER A 192 -16.72 -13.87 -22.98
N ILE A 193 -15.86 -14.26 -23.93
CA ILE A 193 -14.40 -14.35 -23.75
C ILE A 193 -13.83 -12.97 -24.09
N LEU A 194 -13.30 -12.28 -23.09
CA LEU A 194 -12.94 -10.87 -23.19
C LEU A 194 -11.44 -10.66 -23.34
N TYR A 195 -10.63 -11.53 -22.74
CA TYR A 195 -9.21 -11.33 -22.54
C TYR A 195 -8.43 -12.59 -22.82
N HIS A 196 -7.22 -12.44 -23.37
CA HIS A 196 -6.21 -13.47 -23.56
C HIS A 196 -5.00 -13.14 -22.70
N TYR A 197 -4.50 -14.09 -21.93
CA TYR A 197 -3.33 -13.91 -21.07
C TYR A 197 -2.04 -13.87 -21.90
N THR A 198 -1.23 -12.83 -21.71
CA THR A 198 0.00 -12.61 -22.49
C THR A 198 1.21 -13.37 -21.95
N GLY A 199 1.08 -14.15 -20.88
CA GLY A 199 2.19 -14.77 -20.18
C GLY A 199 2.96 -13.83 -19.25
N GLN A 200 2.64 -12.54 -19.24
CA GLN A 200 3.32 -11.54 -18.41
C GLN A 200 2.62 -11.34 -17.08
N LYS A 201 3.36 -11.47 -15.97
CA LYS A 201 2.84 -11.21 -14.63
C LYS A 201 3.84 -10.44 -13.76
N VAL A 202 3.30 -9.68 -12.82
CA VAL A 202 4.05 -9.05 -11.73
C VAL A 202 3.61 -9.72 -10.42
N PRO A 203 4.47 -10.54 -9.80
CA PRO A 203 4.08 -11.33 -8.65
C PRO A 203 3.89 -10.48 -7.40
N GLY A 204 2.85 -10.78 -6.63
CA GLY A 204 2.61 -10.28 -5.27
C GLY A 204 2.16 -8.83 -5.13
N ILE A 205 2.40 -7.95 -6.08
CA ILE A 205 2.00 -6.52 -5.99
C ILE A 205 0.49 -6.36 -5.96
N GLY A 206 -0.24 -7.23 -6.65
CA GLY A 206 -1.70 -7.24 -6.65
C GLY A 206 -2.30 -7.49 -5.27
N ALA A 207 -1.62 -8.23 -4.39
CA ALA A 207 -2.06 -8.40 -3.01
C ALA A 207 -2.17 -7.06 -2.27
N PHE A 208 -1.22 -6.14 -2.49
CA PHE A 208 -1.28 -4.79 -1.94
C PHE A 208 -2.45 -3.99 -2.53
N VAL A 209 -2.72 -4.13 -3.84
CA VAL A 209 -3.87 -3.49 -4.51
C VAL A 209 -5.17 -4.00 -3.90
N LEU A 210 -5.32 -5.33 -3.72
CA LEU A 210 -6.49 -5.94 -3.08
C LEU A 210 -6.66 -5.46 -1.64
N TYR A 211 -5.55 -5.39 -0.87
CA TYR A 211 -5.57 -4.85 0.48
C TYR A 211 -6.02 -3.39 0.50
N ALA A 212 -5.42 -2.54 -0.34
CA ALA A 212 -5.76 -1.11 -0.41
C ALA A 212 -7.23 -0.85 -0.78
N GLN A 213 -7.85 -1.75 -1.55
CA GLN A 213 -9.27 -1.71 -1.92
C GLN A 213 -10.21 -2.28 -0.86
N SER A 214 -9.66 -3.06 0.08
CA SER A 214 -10.45 -3.63 1.17
C SER A 214 -10.88 -2.54 2.15
N TYR A 215 -11.97 -2.76 2.88
CA TYR A 215 -12.38 -1.85 3.94
C TYR A 215 -11.29 -1.65 4.99
N PHE A 216 -10.56 -2.72 5.34
CA PHE A 216 -9.44 -2.63 6.28
C PHE A 216 -8.28 -1.79 5.72
N GLY A 217 -7.93 -1.96 4.45
CA GLY A 217 -6.90 -1.17 3.77
C GLY A 217 -7.26 0.31 3.74
N ILE A 218 -8.48 0.65 3.35
CA ILE A 218 -8.96 2.04 3.30
C ILE A 218 -8.86 2.69 4.68
N TRP A 219 -9.40 2.04 5.73
CA TRP A 219 -9.37 2.59 7.07
C TRP A 219 -7.98 2.65 7.69
N SER A 220 -7.11 1.70 7.39
CA SER A 220 -5.72 1.75 7.84
C SER A 220 -4.95 2.91 7.19
N LEU A 221 -5.17 3.17 5.90
CA LEU A 221 -4.59 4.34 5.21
C LEU A 221 -5.09 5.66 5.81
N VAL A 222 -6.40 5.77 6.06
CA VAL A 222 -6.97 6.93 6.77
C VAL A 222 -6.33 7.09 8.16
N GLY A 223 -6.12 5.98 8.87
CA GLY A 223 -5.44 5.97 10.17
C GLY A 223 -4.01 6.49 10.09
N VAL A 224 -3.23 6.00 9.15
CA VAL A 224 -1.83 6.46 8.93
C VAL A 224 -1.78 7.95 8.60
N ILE A 225 -2.64 8.43 7.69
CA ILE A 225 -2.73 9.85 7.35
C ILE A 225 -3.10 10.67 8.59
N GLY A 226 -4.06 10.20 9.38
CA GLY A 226 -4.46 10.87 10.62
C GLY A 226 -3.33 10.99 11.63
N VAL A 227 -2.52 9.94 11.82
CA VAL A 227 -1.34 9.97 12.69
C VAL A 227 -0.31 10.96 12.17
N LEU A 228 -0.02 10.98 10.87
CA LEU A 228 0.94 11.90 10.26
C LEU A 228 0.51 13.36 10.43
N VAL A 229 -0.76 13.67 10.13
CA VAL A 229 -1.30 15.04 10.32
C VAL A 229 -1.28 15.44 11.80
N SER A 230 -1.66 14.52 12.70
CA SER A 230 -1.64 14.80 14.14
C SER A 230 -0.22 15.07 14.65
N SER A 231 0.77 14.31 14.18
CA SER A 231 2.17 14.50 14.55
C SER A 231 2.69 15.86 14.11
N GLU A 232 2.33 16.33 12.92
CA GLU A 232 2.71 17.64 12.40
C GLU A 232 2.09 18.78 13.23
N VAL A 233 0.79 18.67 13.55
CA VAL A 233 0.11 19.65 14.42
C VAL A 233 0.77 19.73 15.79
N VAL A 234 1.17 18.59 16.36
CA VAL A 234 1.86 18.55 17.66
C VAL A 234 3.23 19.19 17.56
N TYR A 235 3.99 18.85 16.51
CA TYR A 235 5.30 19.45 16.27
C TYR A 235 5.23 20.97 16.20
N HIS A 236 4.30 21.52 15.42
CA HIS A 236 4.11 22.97 15.32
C HIS A 236 3.70 23.62 16.66
N LYS A 237 2.86 22.95 17.47
CA LYS A 237 2.51 23.43 18.79
C LYS A 237 3.71 23.48 19.75
N ILE A 238 4.54 22.43 19.75
CA ILE A 238 5.75 22.37 20.55
C ILE A 238 6.73 23.45 20.11
N ASP A 239 6.97 23.61 18.80
CA ASP A 239 7.84 24.66 18.26
C ASP A 239 7.37 26.07 18.66
N LYS A 240 6.04 26.31 18.62
CA LYS A 240 5.46 27.58 19.10
C LYS A 240 5.68 27.81 20.59
N ILE A 241 5.47 26.81 21.45
CA ILE A 241 5.71 26.90 22.88
C ILE A 241 7.18 27.22 23.16
N ASN A 242 8.11 26.57 22.47
CA ASN A 242 9.54 26.81 22.58
C ASN A 242 9.90 28.24 22.16
N LYS A 243 9.38 28.72 21.03
CA LYS A 243 9.60 30.11 20.57
C LYS A 243 9.07 31.15 21.55
N GLU A 244 7.88 30.93 22.11
CA GLU A 244 7.30 31.82 23.13
C GLU A 244 8.17 31.84 24.42
N ARG A 245 8.76 30.69 24.75
CA ARG A 245 9.66 30.57 25.88
C ARG A 245 11.00 31.32 25.65
N ASP A 246 11.60 31.09 24.47
CA ASP A 246 12.84 31.76 24.08
C ASP A 246 12.71 33.30 24.11
N GLN A 247 11.55 33.82 23.74
CA GLN A 247 11.25 35.27 23.83
C GLN A 247 11.14 35.80 25.27
N LYS A 248 10.81 34.94 26.23
CA LYS A 248 10.72 35.33 27.67
C LYS A 248 12.04 35.20 28.41
N LEU A 249 13.05 34.51 27.82
CA LEU A 249 14.38 34.43 28.43
C LEU A 249 15.07 35.76 28.33
N ASP A 250 15.73 36.20 29.42
CA ASP A 250 16.46 37.46 29.46
C ASP A 250 17.56 37.48 28.36
N PRO A 251 17.59 38.50 27.49
CA PRO A 251 18.57 38.65 26.44
C PRO A 251 20.03 38.53 26.91
N LYS A 252 20.33 38.86 28.17
CA LYS A 252 21.65 38.68 28.76
C LYS A 252 22.11 37.22 28.79
N PHE A 253 21.20 36.25 28.93
CA PHE A 253 21.54 34.83 28.89
C PHE A 253 21.76 34.32 27.46
N ILE A 254 21.21 35.02 26.47
CA ILE A 254 21.37 34.64 25.05
C ILE A 254 22.69 35.18 24.48
N LEU A 255 23.20 36.31 24.98
CA LEU A 255 24.34 37.05 24.42
C LEU A 255 25.71 36.61 24.92
N GLU A 256 25.83 35.89 26.04
CA GLU A 256 27.07 35.33 26.51
C GLU A 256 27.06 33.80 26.51
N PRO A 257 27.42 33.16 25.38
CA PRO A 257 27.60 31.72 25.39
C PRO A 257 28.72 31.34 26.36
N PRO A 258 28.53 30.29 27.18
CA PRO A 258 29.58 29.85 28.09
C PRO A 258 30.84 29.56 27.28
N LYS A 259 31.95 30.20 27.63
CA LYS A 259 33.29 30.00 27.01
C LYS A 259 33.61 28.51 27.11
N VAL A 260 33.41 27.77 26.02
CA VAL A 260 33.88 26.39 25.93
C VAL A 260 35.40 26.42 26.02
N LYS A 261 35.94 25.93 27.12
CA LYS A 261 37.39 25.69 27.22
C LYS A 261 37.75 24.68 26.12
N GLU A 262 38.38 25.20 25.05
CA GLU A 262 39.00 24.33 24.07
C GLU A 262 39.99 23.40 24.79
N ARG A 263 39.67 22.11 24.83
CA ARG A 263 40.67 21.11 25.24
C ARG A 263 41.77 21.16 24.19
N LYS A 264 42.91 21.76 24.54
CA LYS A 264 44.13 21.69 23.76
C LYS A 264 44.43 20.23 23.48
N ARG A 265 44.22 19.81 22.24
CA ARG A 265 44.70 18.51 21.74
C ARG A 265 46.22 18.51 21.91
N GLY A 266 46.69 17.71 22.87
CA GLY A 266 48.10 17.50 23.07
C GLY A 266 48.74 17.01 21.77
N LYS A 267 49.74 17.75 21.29
CA LYS A 267 50.63 17.30 20.23
C LYS A 267 51.25 15.98 20.68
N LYS A 268 50.92 14.87 20.03
CA LYS A 268 51.73 13.65 20.12
C LYS A 268 53.10 13.97 19.50
N HIS A 269 54.14 13.97 20.30
CA HIS A 269 55.51 13.91 19.82
C HIS A 269 55.71 12.54 19.14
N GLU A 270 56.04 12.57 17.87
CA GLU A 270 56.73 11.48 17.20
C GLU A 270 58.20 11.51 17.68
N LYS A 271 58.65 10.38 18.12
CA LYS A 271 60.04 9.93 18.08
C LYS A 271 60.10 8.54 17.50
#